data_5a953a7114be85a717244720121c42bc
#
_entry.id   5a953a7114be85a717244720121c42bc
#
_cell.length_a   1.000
_cell.length_b   1.000
_cell.length_c   1.000
_cell.angle_alpha   90.00
_cell.angle_beta   90.00
_cell.angle_gamma   90.00
#
_symmetry.space_group_name_H-M   'P 1'
#
loop_
_entity.id
_entity.type
_entity.pdbx_description
1 polymer ?
#
loop_
_entity_poly.entity_id
_entity_poly.type
_entity_poly.pdbx_seq_one_letter_code
_entity_poly.pdbx_strand_id
1 'polypeptide(L)'
;MYSRNILRAALIIPALHVLTSCGGSGKAEAKDSTQEVKDTTVVAAPPPPPVMDSAAYVAKIQYMLNGDSSGKWPAAGPLPREGAILPFKRVIAYYGNLYSTRMGILGELPKPQMFAKLKQEVAAWEKADPQTPVQPALHYIAVTAQGAPGANGKYRLRMPFKQIDTVLKWADEINAIVFLDIQVGLGSIQEELPEFAEYLKRPNVHIGIDPEFSMKGGQAPGKAIGTYDAADINYVTDYLSKIVKDNNLPPKILVVHRFTQAMVTNYKNIKKTPEVQIVMHMDGWGEPAKKMGTYKYFIHAEPVQFTGFKLFYKNDLKNPPHRMLTPEDLMKAKPLPMYIQYQ
;
A
#
# COMPACT_ATOMS: atom_id res chain seq x y z
N MET A 1 42.78 4.75 -38.41
CA MET A 1 43.64 5.95 -38.62
C MET A 1 43.12 7.08 -37.76
N TYR A 2 44.07 7.67 -36.99
CA TYR A 2 44.00 8.88 -36.14
C TYR A 2 43.15 8.76 -34.87
N SER A 3 43.71 8.79 -33.76
CA SER A 3 44.81 9.37 -32.98
C SER A 3 44.29 10.13 -31.77
N ARG A 4 44.63 9.60 -30.62
CA ARG A 4 44.89 10.12 -29.28
C ARG A 4 44.95 11.65 -29.13
N ASN A 5 44.38 12.16 -28.04
CA ASN A 5 45.15 13.08 -27.20
C ASN A 5 44.71 13.02 -25.73
N ILE A 6 45.68 12.78 -24.90
CA ILE A 6 45.72 12.81 -23.44
C ILE A 6 46.12 14.23 -23.03
N LEU A 7 45.45 14.86 -22.07
CA LEU A 7 46.03 15.97 -21.33
C LEU A 7 45.87 15.77 -19.82
N ARG A 8 47.03 15.64 -19.14
CA ARG A 8 47.20 15.72 -17.68
C ARG A 8 47.57 17.14 -17.32
N ALA A 9 47.08 17.62 -16.17
CA ALA A 9 47.75 18.64 -15.31
C ALA A 9 47.01 18.62 -13.96
N ALA A 10 47.58 18.28 -12.90
CA ALA A 10 48.64 18.75 -12.03
C ALA A 10 48.08 19.46 -10.80
N LEU A 11 48.44 18.87 -9.64
CA LEU A 11 48.20 19.36 -8.27
C LEU A 11 48.84 20.72 -8.03
N ILE A 12 48.23 21.54 -7.16
CA ILE A 12 48.91 22.54 -6.34
C ILE A 12 48.26 22.55 -4.95
N ILE A 13 49.07 22.24 -3.94
CA ILE A 13 48.89 22.50 -2.49
C ILE A 13 49.69 23.75 -2.18
N PRO A 14 49.23 24.61 -1.29
CA PRO A 14 50.20 25.23 -0.40
C PRO A 14 49.86 25.14 1.08
N ALA A 15 50.92 25.19 1.83
CA ALA A 15 51.20 24.88 3.20
C ALA A 15 50.78 25.97 4.20
N LEU A 16 50.52 25.50 5.35
CA LEU A 16 50.75 25.91 6.76
C LEU A 16 51.49 27.25 7.04
N HIS A 17 50.90 28.09 7.94
CA HIS A 17 51.64 29.00 8.78
C HIS A 17 51.09 28.98 10.20
N VAL A 18 51.94 28.55 11.12
CA VAL A 18 51.84 28.65 12.56
C VAL A 18 52.46 30.01 12.96
N LEU A 19 51.84 30.78 13.83
CA LEU A 19 52.45 31.82 14.61
C LEU A 19 52.03 31.71 16.07
N THR A 20 52.97 31.38 16.88
CA THR A 20 53.03 31.51 18.35
C THR A 20 53.37 32.94 18.74
N SER A 21 52.71 33.48 19.79
CA SER A 21 53.28 34.56 20.57
C SER A 21 52.82 34.47 22.03
N CYS A 22 53.80 34.48 22.90
CA CYS A 22 53.73 34.52 24.38
C CYS A 22 53.50 35.91 24.93
N GLY A 23 52.93 35.96 26.14
CA GLY A 23 53.43 36.81 27.18
C GLY A 23 52.48 37.84 27.80
N GLY A 24 52.32 37.80 29.14
CA GLY A 24 51.89 38.96 29.92
C GLY A 24 51.12 38.62 31.20
N SER A 25 51.87 38.66 32.33
CA SER A 25 51.39 38.51 33.71
C SER A 25 50.45 39.66 34.15
N GLY A 26 49.53 39.42 35.11
CA GLY A 26 48.91 40.53 35.86
C GLY A 26 47.70 40.10 36.72
N LYS A 27 48.03 39.91 38.05
CA LYS A 27 47.22 40.18 39.27
C LYS A 27 45.82 39.56 39.43
N ALA A 28 45.73 38.79 40.50
CA ALA A 28 44.53 38.32 41.16
C ALA A 28 43.69 39.48 41.74
N GLU A 29 42.40 39.43 41.53
CA GLU A 29 41.38 39.99 42.45
C GLU A 29 40.24 38.96 42.58
N ALA A 30 39.96 38.63 43.83
CA ALA A 30 38.86 37.86 44.28
C ALA A 30 37.52 38.56 44.06
N LYS A 31 36.53 37.94 43.39
CA LYS A 31 35.14 38.36 43.55
C LYS A 31 34.24 37.09 43.46
N ASP A 32 33.62 36.93 44.58
CA ASP A 32 32.23 36.58 44.83
C ASP A 32 31.58 35.46 43.94
N SER A 33 31.33 34.34 44.60
CA SER A 33 30.59 33.20 44.12
C SER A 33 29.08 33.47 44.08
N THR A 34 28.58 33.90 42.97
CA THR A 34 27.16 33.78 42.68
C THR A 34 26.94 32.39 42.01
N GLN A 35 26.30 31.49 42.72
CA GLN A 35 25.80 30.24 42.20
C GLN A 35 24.75 30.55 41.11
N GLU A 36 25.09 30.29 39.85
CA GLU A 36 24.10 30.12 38.78
C GLU A 36 23.28 28.86 39.07
N VAL A 37 22.03 29.04 39.46
CA VAL A 37 21.03 27.99 39.47
C VAL A 37 20.80 27.62 38.03
N LYS A 38 21.37 26.50 37.58
CA LYS A 38 20.98 25.86 36.29
C LYS A 38 19.55 25.43 36.44
N ASP A 39 18.66 26.20 35.83
CA ASP A 39 17.28 25.80 35.57
C ASP A 39 17.29 24.58 34.63
N THR A 40 17.26 23.36 35.21
CA THR A 40 17.04 22.13 34.49
C THR A 40 15.57 22.08 34.18
N THR A 41 15.14 22.70 33.07
CA THR A 41 13.86 22.40 32.43
C THR A 41 13.86 20.93 32.09
N VAL A 42 13.20 20.14 32.94
CA VAL A 42 12.88 18.74 32.66
C VAL A 42 11.96 18.77 31.44
N VAL A 43 12.51 18.51 30.26
CA VAL A 43 11.70 18.26 29.06
C VAL A 43 10.86 17.04 29.37
N ALA A 44 9.55 17.24 29.55
CA ALA A 44 8.61 16.15 29.77
C ALA A 44 8.75 15.15 28.62
N ALA A 45 8.88 13.88 28.96
CA ALA A 45 8.89 12.82 27.96
C ALA A 45 7.66 12.95 27.06
N PRO A 46 7.79 12.77 25.74
CA PRO A 46 6.64 12.83 24.86
C PRO A 46 5.57 11.83 25.36
N PRO A 47 4.28 12.19 25.29
CA PRO A 47 3.22 11.32 25.74
C PRO A 47 3.34 9.96 25.03
N PRO A 48 3.03 8.85 25.71
CA PRO A 48 3.05 7.53 25.09
C PRO A 48 2.14 7.57 23.85
N PRO A 49 2.52 6.86 22.77
CA PRO A 49 1.68 6.82 21.58
C PRO A 49 0.28 6.33 21.95
N PRO A 50 -0.77 6.91 21.37
CA PRO A 50 -2.14 6.49 21.65
C PRO A 50 -2.30 4.99 21.41
N VAL A 51 -2.99 4.31 22.34
CA VAL A 51 -3.20 2.86 22.29
C VAL A 51 -4.51 2.58 21.55
N MET A 52 -4.48 1.62 20.64
CA MET A 52 -5.66 1.14 19.94
C MET A 52 -6.76 0.73 20.94
N ASP A 53 -7.99 1.21 20.73
CA ASP A 53 -9.17 0.73 21.47
C ASP A 53 -9.46 -0.71 21.04
N SER A 54 -8.99 -1.66 21.85
CA SER A 54 -9.13 -3.08 21.58
C SER A 54 -10.59 -3.55 21.63
N ALA A 55 -11.44 -2.95 22.45
CA ALA A 55 -12.85 -3.33 22.56
C ALA A 55 -13.61 -2.88 21.31
N ALA A 56 -13.38 -1.64 20.84
CA ALA A 56 -13.96 -1.15 19.59
C ALA A 56 -13.45 -1.96 18.38
N TYR A 57 -12.17 -2.33 18.37
CA TYR A 57 -11.61 -3.19 17.31
C TYR A 57 -12.31 -4.56 17.26
N VAL A 58 -12.44 -5.24 18.40
CA VAL A 58 -13.11 -6.54 18.49
C VAL A 58 -14.56 -6.44 18.05
N ALA A 59 -15.29 -5.41 18.50
CA ALA A 59 -16.69 -5.19 18.08
C ALA A 59 -16.81 -5.01 16.56
N LYS A 60 -15.89 -4.27 15.93
CA LYS A 60 -15.88 -4.09 14.48
C LYS A 60 -15.49 -5.37 13.73
N ILE A 61 -14.58 -6.18 14.26
CA ILE A 61 -14.27 -7.51 13.71
C ILE A 61 -15.52 -8.39 13.77
N GLN A 62 -16.24 -8.44 14.89
CA GLN A 62 -17.48 -9.22 15.00
C GLN A 62 -18.53 -8.76 14.00
N TYR A 63 -18.69 -7.45 13.83
CA TYR A 63 -19.58 -6.90 12.80
C TYR A 63 -19.16 -7.36 11.38
N MET A 64 -17.87 -7.25 11.06
CA MET A 64 -17.32 -7.66 9.76
C MET A 64 -17.57 -9.15 9.46
N LEU A 65 -17.59 -10.03 10.46
CA LEU A 65 -17.86 -11.44 10.23
C LEU A 65 -19.22 -11.72 9.61
N ASN A 66 -20.20 -10.83 9.81
CA ASN A 66 -21.53 -10.92 9.23
C ASN A 66 -22.21 -12.28 9.47
N GLY A 67 -22.05 -12.82 10.68
CA GLY A 67 -22.58 -14.13 11.05
C GLY A 67 -21.89 -15.29 10.34
N ASP A 68 -20.60 -15.17 10.02
CA ASP A 68 -19.80 -16.33 9.57
C ASP A 68 -19.72 -17.40 10.67
N SER A 69 -20.13 -18.62 10.35
CA SER A 69 -20.14 -19.76 11.26
C SER A 69 -19.16 -20.86 10.84
N SER A 70 -18.24 -20.54 9.91
CA SER A 70 -17.29 -21.54 9.39
C SER A 70 -16.21 -21.97 10.39
N GLY A 71 -16.02 -21.21 11.49
CA GLY A 71 -14.92 -21.40 12.43
C GLY A 71 -13.55 -20.98 11.89
N LYS A 72 -13.49 -20.45 10.65
CA LYS A 72 -12.25 -20.00 9.99
C LYS A 72 -11.95 -18.53 10.26
N TRP A 73 -12.97 -17.72 10.50
CA TRP A 73 -12.90 -16.29 10.71
C TRP A 73 -13.34 -15.91 12.13
N PRO A 74 -12.73 -14.87 12.74
CA PRO A 74 -11.60 -14.10 12.19
C PRO A 74 -10.30 -14.91 12.23
N ALA A 75 -9.42 -14.65 11.28
CA ALA A 75 -8.07 -15.22 11.34
C ALA A 75 -7.29 -14.61 12.51
N ALA A 76 -6.68 -15.45 13.34
CA ALA A 76 -5.88 -14.99 14.48
C ALA A 76 -4.74 -14.06 14.03
N GLY A 77 -4.48 -13.00 14.78
CA GLY A 77 -3.42 -12.03 14.51
C GLY A 77 -3.29 -11.01 15.62
N PRO A 78 -2.22 -10.20 15.62
CA PRO A 78 -2.03 -9.12 16.57
C PRO A 78 -3.04 -8.00 16.36
N LEU A 79 -3.31 -7.22 17.41
CA LEU A 79 -4.00 -5.94 17.27
C LEU A 79 -3.15 -4.99 16.42
N PRO A 80 -3.73 -4.18 15.54
CA PRO A 80 -3.00 -3.19 14.78
C PRO A 80 -2.54 -2.04 15.68
N ARG A 81 -1.55 -1.27 15.21
CA ARG A 81 -1.20 0.00 15.83
C ARG A 81 -2.34 1.01 15.68
N GLU A 82 -2.29 2.06 16.50
CA GLU A 82 -3.20 3.20 16.42
C GLU A 82 -3.21 3.81 15.01
N GLY A 83 -4.37 4.34 14.59
CA GLY A 83 -4.57 4.89 13.24
C GLY A 83 -4.88 3.86 12.16
N ALA A 84 -5.12 2.59 12.54
CA ALA A 84 -5.57 1.55 11.62
C ALA A 84 -6.88 1.93 10.93
N ILE A 85 -6.94 1.76 9.62
CA ILE A 85 -8.13 2.05 8.82
C ILE A 85 -9.15 0.91 8.94
N LEU A 86 -8.68 -0.33 8.79
CA LEU A 86 -9.54 -1.51 8.86
C LEU A 86 -9.60 -2.05 10.29
N PRO A 87 -10.74 -2.52 10.76
CA PRO A 87 -12.06 -2.59 10.11
C PRO A 87 -12.96 -1.38 10.40
N PHE A 88 -12.43 -0.25 10.85
CA PHE A 88 -13.22 0.93 11.24
C PHE A 88 -13.82 1.67 10.06
N LYS A 89 -13.16 1.59 8.88
CA LYS A 89 -13.64 2.16 7.62
C LYS A 89 -13.57 1.10 6.52
N ARG A 90 -14.51 1.19 5.56
CA ARG A 90 -14.42 0.43 4.31
C ARG A 90 -13.72 1.27 3.26
N VAL A 91 -12.71 0.71 2.60
CA VAL A 91 -11.99 1.39 1.51
C VAL A 91 -12.74 1.18 0.19
N ILE A 92 -13.05 2.29 -0.50
CA ILE A 92 -13.64 2.27 -1.85
C ILE A 92 -12.60 2.86 -2.80
N ALA A 93 -12.04 2.02 -3.66
CA ALA A 93 -10.89 2.34 -4.49
C ALA A 93 -11.23 2.37 -5.98
N TYR A 94 -10.72 3.38 -6.69
CA TYR A 94 -10.69 3.42 -8.15
C TYR A 94 -9.32 2.98 -8.64
N TYR A 95 -9.31 1.94 -9.49
CA TYR A 95 -8.11 1.29 -10.00
C TYR A 95 -7.80 1.73 -11.43
N GLY A 96 -6.54 1.89 -11.77
CA GLY A 96 -6.12 2.17 -13.14
C GLY A 96 -4.73 2.77 -13.26
N ASN A 97 -4.48 3.31 -14.46
CA ASN A 97 -3.20 3.89 -14.84
C ASN A 97 -3.42 5.14 -15.71
N LEU A 98 -2.65 6.21 -15.50
CA LEU A 98 -2.85 7.48 -16.20
C LEU A 98 -2.33 7.48 -17.65
N TYR A 99 -1.54 6.47 -18.05
CA TYR A 99 -1.11 6.32 -19.46
C TYR A 99 -2.11 5.57 -20.32
N SER A 100 -3.05 4.84 -19.72
CA SER A 100 -3.95 3.99 -20.50
C SER A 100 -5.39 4.09 -20.00
N THR A 101 -6.26 4.54 -20.87
CA THR A 101 -7.72 4.58 -20.63
C THR A 101 -8.36 3.20 -20.61
N ARG A 102 -7.59 2.13 -20.90
CA ARG A 102 -8.09 0.74 -20.94
C ARG A 102 -7.71 -0.10 -19.71
N MET A 103 -6.93 0.49 -18.78
CA MET A 103 -6.44 -0.24 -17.61
C MET A 103 -7.28 -0.01 -16.36
N GLY A 104 -8.32 0.81 -16.44
CA GLY A 104 -9.27 1.01 -15.35
C GLY A 104 -9.77 2.45 -15.24
N ILE A 105 -10.80 2.61 -14.41
CA ILE A 105 -11.58 3.84 -14.26
C ILE A 105 -10.74 5.04 -13.81
N LEU A 106 -9.67 4.83 -13.07
CA LEU A 106 -8.79 5.91 -12.59
C LEU A 106 -8.18 6.72 -13.75
N GLY A 107 -7.85 6.08 -14.88
CA GLY A 107 -7.31 6.74 -16.07
C GLY A 107 -8.29 6.82 -17.26
N GLU A 108 -9.45 6.20 -17.17
CA GLU A 108 -10.43 6.12 -18.25
C GLU A 108 -11.17 7.45 -18.46
N LEU A 109 -11.55 8.10 -17.37
CA LEU A 109 -12.34 9.33 -17.39
C LEU A 109 -11.48 10.56 -17.07
N PRO A 110 -11.84 11.74 -17.60
CA PRO A 110 -11.30 13.00 -17.11
C PRO A 110 -11.49 13.13 -15.59
N LYS A 111 -10.50 13.72 -14.89
CA LYS A 111 -10.46 13.82 -13.42
C LYS A 111 -11.80 14.24 -12.77
N PRO A 112 -12.48 15.33 -13.23
CA PRO A 112 -13.74 15.74 -12.59
C PRO A 112 -14.84 14.70 -12.70
N GLN A 113 -14.94 14.00 -13.82
CA GLN A 113 -15.94 12.94 -14.03
C GLN A 113 -15.60 11.70 -13.20
N MET A 114 -14.33 11.33 -13.13
CA MET A 114 -13.85 10.23 -12.28
C MET A 114 -14.15 10.50 -10.81
N PHE A 115 -13.88 11.72 -10.32
CA PHE A 115 -14.20 12.12 -8.94
C PHE A 115 -15.70 12.10 -8.64
N ALA A 116 -16.53 12.63 -9.55
CA ALA A 116 -17.97 12.60 -9.41
C ALA A 116 -18.50 11.16 -9.30
N LYS A 117 -17.97 10.25 -10.13
CA LYS A 117 -18.35 8.85 -10.12
C LYS A 117 -17.86 8.13 -8.86
N LEU A 118 -16.62 8.38 -8.40
CA LEU A 118 -16.13 7.82 -7.13
C LEU A 118 -17.00 8.29 -5.95
N LYS A 119 -17.39 9.55 -5.92
CA LYS A 119 -18.28 10.09 -4.89
C LYS A 119 -19.66 9.40 -4.88
N GLN A 120 -20.18 9.02 -6.05
CA GLN A 120 -21.42 8.25 -6.15
C GLN A 120 -21.26 6.85 -5.55
N GLU A 121 -20.14 6.16 -5.84
CA GLU A 121 -19.87 4.85 -5.23
C GLU A 121 -19.71 4.95 -3.71
N VAL A 122 -18.98 5.97 -3.22
CA VAL A 122 -18.86 6.24 -1.78
C VAL A 122 -20.22 6.39 -1.13
N ALA A 123 -21.10 7.25 -1.68
CA ALA A 123 -22.44 7.47 -1.15
C ALA A 123 -23.31 6.20 -1.20
N ALA A 124 -23.18 5.37 -2.24
CA ALA A 124 -23.89 4.10 -2.35
C ALA A 124 -23.46 3.12 -1.24
N TRP A 125 -22.17 3.05 -0.93
CA TRP A 125 -21.65 2.22 0.16
C TRP A 125 -22.04 2.74 1.54
N GLU A 126 -22.00 4.05 1.77
CA GLU A 126 -22.46 4.66 3.03
C GLU A 126 -23.95 4.42 3.28
N LYS A 127 -24.75 4.41 2.20
CA LYS A 127 -26.16 4.05 2.28
C LYS A 127 -26.38 2.57 2.58
N ALA A 128 -25.62 1.67 1.95
CA ALA A 128 -25.77 0.22 2.14
C ALA A 128 -25.26 -0.26 3.50
N ASP A 129 -24.23 0.40 4.06
CA ASP A 129 -23.66 0.11 5.38
C ASP A 129 -23.35 1.38 6.17
N PRO A 130 -24.37 1.99 6.80
CA PRO A 130 -24.19 3.21 7.60
C PRO A 130 -23.30 3.03 8.83
N GLN A 131 -23.05 1.78 9.25
CA GLN A 131 -22.20 1.49 10.41
C GLN A 131 -20.71 1.53 10.10
N THR A 132 -20.33 1.49 8.81
CA THR A 132 -18.92 1.47 8.39
C THR A 132 -18.63 2.68 7.50
N PRO A 133 -18.08 3.77 8.04
CA PRO A 133 -17.69 4.94 7.25
C PRO A 133 -16.79 4.54 6.07
N VAL A 134 -16.89 5.27 4.97
CA VAL A 134 -16.09 4.99 3.77
C VAL A 134 -14.82 5.84 3.75
N GLN A 135 -13.72 5.21 3.35
CA GLN A 135 -12.46 5.84 3.00
C GLN A 135 -12.28 5.75 1.48
N PRO A 136 -12.37 6.84 0.73
CA PRO A 136 -12.08 6.82 -0.70
C PRO A 136 -10.60 6.55 -0.94
N ALA A 137 -10.29 5.90 -2.06
CA ALA A 137 -8.92 5.56 -2.44
C ALA A 137 -8.71 5.66 -3.96
N LEU A 138 -7.48 6.01 -4.34
CA LEU A 138 -6.97 5.90 -5.70
C LEU A 138 -5.92 4.79 -5.73
N HIS A 139 -6.19 3.71 -6.46
CA HIS A 139 -5.30 2.57 -6.59
C HIS A 139 -4.59 2.62 -7.95
N TYR A 140 -3.40 3.18 -7.96
CA TYR A 140 -2.63 3.49 -9.15
C TYR A 140 -1.63 2.39 -9.48
N ILE A 141 -1.65 1.88 -10.71
CA ILE A 141 -0.69 0.88 -11.18
C ILE A 141 0.65 1.58 -11.44
N ALA A 142 1.55 1.51 -10.47
CA ALA A 142 2.86 2.16 -10.49
C ALA A 142 3.92 1.35 -11.25
N VAL A 143 3.77 0.02 -11.29
CA VAL A 143 4.55 -0.88 -12.14
C VAL A 143 3.58 -1.75 -12.91
N THR A 144 3.61 -1.65 -14.23
CA THR A 144 2.67 -2.34 -15.13
C THR A 144 3.38 -3.51 -15.83
N ALA A 145 2.82 -4.72 -15.73
CA ALA A 145 3.26 -5.85 -16.52
C ALA A 145 3.01 -5.60 -18.02
N GLN A 146 3.91 -6.07 -18.87
CA GLN A 146 3.92 -5.83 -20.31
C GLN A 146 3.98 -7.15 -21.08
N GLY A 147 3.31 -7.21 -22.24
CA GLY A 147 3.43 -8.35 -23.16
C GLY A 147 4.77 -8.39 -23.93
N ALA A 148 5.57 -7.33 -23.84
CA ALA A 148 6.88 -7.23 -24.48
C ALA A 148 8.00 -7.12 -23.43
N PRO A 149 9.22 -7.56 -23.73
CA PRO A 149 10.32 -7.67 -22.76
C PRO A 149 10.76 -6.32 -22.17
N GLY A 150 10.55 -5.21 -22.88
CA GLY A 150 11.10 -3.91 -22.50
C GLY A 150 12.64 -3.84 -22.59
N ALA A 151 13.21 -2.72 -22.18
CA ALA A 151 14.66 -2.48 -22.32
C ALA A 151 15.54 -3.44 -21.48
N ASN A 152 15.01 -3.99 -20.39
CA ASN A 152 15.74 -4.86 -19.46
C ASN A 152 15.25 -6.33 -19.46
N GLY A 153 14.40 -6.72 -20.40
CA GLY A 153 13.89 -8.08 -20.50
C GLY A 153 12.91 -8.51 -19.39
N LYS A 154 12.49 -7.60 -18.53
CA LYS A 154 11.68 -7.93 -17.33
C LYS A 154 10.18 -7.96 -17.59
N TYR A 155 9.71 -7.63 -18.79
CA TYR A 155 8.28 -7.60 -19.16
C TYR A 155 7.44 -6.73 -18.20
N ARG A 156 8.00 -5.61 -17.77
CA ARG A 156 7.30 -4.62 -16.96
C ARG A 156 7.78 -3.21 -17.27
N LEU A 157 6.94 -2.22 -16.97
CA LEU A 157 7.21 -0.80 -17.13
C LEU A 157 6.90 -0.08 -15.81
N ARG A 158 7.91 0.55 -15.22
CA ARG A 158 7.71 1.47 -14.09
C ARG A 158 7.16 2.79 -14.61
N MET A 159 6.09 3.27 -13.98
CA MET A 159 5.53 4.58 -14.31
C MET A 159 6.43 5.70 -13.79
N PRO A 160 6.48 6.84 -14.50
CA PRO A 160 7.23 7.99 -14.00
C PRO A 160 6.71 8.46 -12.64
N PHE A 161 7.58 8.78 -11.72
CA PHE A 161 7.23 9.30 -10.39
C PHE A 161 6.34 10.53 -10.44
N LYS A 162 6.49 11.38 -11.47
CA LYS A 162 5.59 12.52 -11.72
C LYS A 162 4.11 12.12 -11.82
N GLN A 163 3.80 10.91 -12.29
CA GLN A 163 2.41 10.44 -12.31
C GLN A 163 1.93 10.06 -10.90
N ILE A 164 2.80 9.45 -10.10
CA ILE A 164 2.50 9.17 -8.69
C ILE A 164 2.22 10.49 -7.96
N ASP A 165 3.07 11.51 -8.17
CA ASP A 165 2.86 12.85 -7.60
C ASP A 165 1.53 13.47 -8.04
N THR A 166 1.11 13.21 -9.29
CA THR A 166 -0.19 13.65 -9.79
C THR A 166 -1.34 12.95 -9.07
N VAL A 167 -1.26 11.62 -8.90
CA VAL A 167 -2.28 10.84 -8.18
C VAL A 167 -2.36 11.27 -6.72
N LEU A 168 -1.23 11.53 -6.07
CA LEU A 168 -1.19 12.02 -4.69
C LEU A 168 -1.89 13.38 -4.55
N LYS A 169 -1.63 14.33 -5.47
CA LYS A 169 -2.34 15.61 -5.49
C LYS A 169 -3.84 15.43 -5.70
N TRP A 170 -4.26 14.50 -6.57
CA TRP A 170 -5.66 14.18 -6.76
C TRP A 170 -6.30 13.59 -5.51
N ALA A 171 -5.57 12.71 -4.82
CA ALA A 171 -6.03 12.12 -3.56
C ALA A 171 -6.23 13.17 -2.48
N ASP A 172 -5.31 14.13 -2.34
CA ASP A 172 -5.40 15.23 -1.38
C ASP A 172 -6.66 16.08 -1.60
N GLU A 173 -7.07 16.32 -2.87
CA GLU A 173 -8.28 17.10 -3.21
C GLU A 173 -9.60 16.47 -2.71
N ILE A 174 -9.63 15.16 -2.53
CA ILE A 174 -10.84 14.41 -2.13
C ILE A 174 -10.66 13.63 -0.82
N ASN A 175 -9.60 13.94 -0.07
CA ASN A 175 -9.25 13.25 1.18
C ASN A 175 -9.17 11.72 1.02
N ALA A 176 -8.60 11.26 -0.10
CA ALA A 176 -8.41 9.85 -0.43
C ALA A 176 -7.03 9.35 0.03
N ILE A 177 -6.94 8.05 0.28
CA ILE A 177 -5.66 7.33 0.39
C ILE A 177 -5.22 6.83 -0.99
N VAL A 178 -3.93 6.52 -1.13
CA VAL A 178 -3.35 6.05 -2.39
C VAL A 178 -2.76 4.66 -2.20
N PHE A 179 -3.01 3.77 -3.13
CA PHE A 179 -2.29 2.51 -3.28
C PHE A 179 -1.39 2.59 -4.51
N LEU A 180 -0.15 2.15 -4.36
CA LEU A 180 0.76 1.92 -5.47
C LEU A 180 0.77 0.43 -5.77
N ASP A 181 0.27 0.05 -6.95
CA ASP A 181 0.18 -1.34 -7.37
C ASP A 181 1.41 -1.77 -8.15
N ILE A 182 1.90 -2.97 -7.87
CA ILE A 182 3.15 -3.50 -8.41
C ILE A 182 2.92 -4.83 -9.13
N GLN A 183 3.11 -4.80 -10.46
CA GLN A 183 3.05 -5.96 -11.35
C GLN A 183 4.46 -6.24 -11.89
N VAL A 184 5.17 -7.20 -11.29
CA VAL A 184 6.63 -7.34 -11.45
C VAL A 184 7.09 -7.94 -12.79
N GLY A 185 6.20 -8.60 -13.56
CA GLY A 185 6.59 -9.32 -14.77
C GLY A 185 7.58 -10.44 -14.47
N LEU A 186 8.71 -10.46 -15.18
CA LEU A 186 9.86 -11.34 -14.91
C LEU A 186 10.84 -10.77 -13.87
N GLY A 187 10.51 -9.63 -13.25
CA GLY A 187 11.23 -9.09 -12.10
C GLY A 187 10.78 -9.74 -10.79
N SER A 188 11.10 -9.11 -9.67
CA SER A 188 10.68 -9.56 -8.35
C SER A 188 10.13 -8.40 -7.51
N ILE A 189 9.32 -8.71 -6.52
CA ILE A 189 8.83 -7.70 -5.58
C ILE A 189 9.98 -7.10 -4.74
N GLN A 190 11.05 -7.86 -4.54
CA GLN A 190 12.26 -7.42 -3.84
C GLN A 190 13.02 -6.34 -4.63
N GLU A 191 12.95 -6.38 -5.97
CA GLU A 191 13.54 -5.36 -6.85
C GLU A 191 12.66 -4.10 -6.96
N GLU A 192 11.32 -4.27 -6.96
CA GLU A 192 10.41 -3.16 -7.27
C GLU A 192 9.98 -2.36 -6.04
N LEU A 193 9.69 -3.02 -4.91
CA LEU A 193 9.15 -2.33 -3.74
C LEU A 193 10.06 -1.23 -3.17
N PRO A 194 11.40 -1.40 -3.08
CA PRO A 194 12.28 -0.37 -2.56
C PRO A 194 12.28 0.95 -3.36
N GLU A 195 11.94 0.91 -4.63
CA GLU A 195 11.85 2.11 -5.48
C GLU A 195 10.79 3.11 -4.99
N PHE A 196 9.82 2.64 -4.20
CA PHE A 196 8.73 3.44 -3.67
C PHE A 196 8.92 3.84 -2.20
N ALA A 197 10.10 3.60 -1.60
CA ALA A 197 10.36 3.82 -0.18
C ALA A 197 9.97 5.23 0.29
N GLU A 198 10.33 6.28 -0.46
CA GLU A 198 10.03 7.66 -0.09
C GLU A 198 8.51 7.96 -0.11
N TYR A 199 7.77 7.37 -1.03
CA TYR A 199 6.31 7.51 -1.05
C TYR A 199 5.67 6.77 0.14
N LEU A 200 6.21 5.63 0.52
CA LEU A 200 5.70 4.81 1.62
C LEU A 200 5.90 5.42 3.01
N LYS A 201 6.76 6.43 3.14
CA LYS A 201 6.87 7.24 4.36
C LYS A 201 5.68 8.17 4.58
N ARG A 202 4.82 8.38 3.56
CA ARG A 202 3.59 9.14 3.71
C ARG A 202 2.50 8.30 4.39
N PRO A 203 1.77 8.81 5.40
CA PRO A 203 0.77 8.01 6.14
C PRO A 203 -0.37 7.49 5.25
N ASN A 204 -0.73 8.23 4.20
CA ASN A 204 -1.83 7.92 3.29
C ASN A 204 -1.42 7.11 2.05
N VAL A 205 -0.18 6.59 1.98
CA VAL A 205 0.29 5.76 0.85
C VAL A 205 0.45 4.31 1.29
N HIS A 206 -0.15 3.41 0.54
CA HIS A 206 -0.25 1.98 0.77
C HIS A 206 0.24 1.19 -0.45
N ILE A 207 0.24 -0.15 -0.40
CA ILE A 207 0.73 -1.02 -1.49
C ILE A 207 -0.34 -2.02 -1.93
N GLY A 208 -0.43 -2.23 -3.26
CA GLY A 208 -1.00 -3.41 -3.89
C GLY A 208 0.10 -4.26 -4.53
N ILE A 209 -0.06 -5.57 -4.47
CA ILE A 209 0.79 -6.52 -5.19
C ILE A 209 -0.09 -7.48 -5.97
N ASP A 210 0.31 -7.76 -7.21
CA ASP A 210 -0.47 -8.59 -8.11
C ASP A 210 0.25 -9.89 -8.49
N PRO A 211 -0.10 -10.99 -7.80
CA PRO A 211 0.48 -12.31 -8.08
C PRO A 211 0.25 -12.79 -9.52
N GLU A 212 -0.86 -12.36 -10.18
CA GLU A 212 -1.14 -12.74 -11.59
C GLU A 212 0.05 -12.47 -12.48
N PHE A 213 0.76 -11.37 -12.22
CA PHE A 213 1.90 -10.91 -13.02
C PHE A 213 3.27 -11.19 -12.39
N SER A 214 3.37 -12.07 -11.40
CA SER A 214 4.64 -12.57 -10.87
C SER A 214 5.06 -13.82 -11.63
N MET A 215 5.77 -13.62 -12.74
CA MET A 215 6.03 -14.64 -13.78
C MET A 215 7.23 -15.54 -13.44
N LYS A 216 7.20 -16.18 -12.27
CA LYS A 216 8.30 -17.05 -11.77
C LYS A 216 8.62 -18.23 -12.72
N GLY A 217 7.65 -18.66 -13.51
CA GLY A 217 7.83 -19.71 -14.52
C GLY A 217 8.48 -19.25 -15.83
N GLY A 218 8.85 -17.96 -15.96
CA GLY A 218 9.53 -17.42 -17.13
C GLY A 218 8.63 -17.09 -18.33
N GLN A 219 7.31 -17.32 -18.24
CA GLN A 219 6.38 -16.95 -19.31
C GLN A 219 6.16 -15.44 -19.34
N ALA A 220 5.83 -14.89 -20.52
CA ALA A 220 5.43 -13.50 -20.62
C ALA A 220 4.08 -13.26 -19.91
N PRO A 221 3.86 -12.08 -19.29
CA PRO A 221 2.58 -11.69 -18.73
C PRO A 221 1.42 -11.88 -19.72
N GLY A 222 0.29 -12.41 -19.21
CA GLY A 222 -0.88 -12.75 -20.02
C GLY A 222 -0.80 -14.10 -20.77
N LYS A 223 0.33 -14.81 -20.69
CA LYS A 223 0.47 -16.20 -21.24
C LYS A 223 0.25 -17.27 -20.17
N ALA A 224 0.41 -16.93 -18.93
CA ALA A 224 0.11 -17.74 -17.76
C ALA A 224 -0.32 -16.83 -16.60
N ILE A 225 -0.97 -17.42 -15.60
CA ILE A 225 -1.23 -16.75 -14.33
C ILE A 225 -0.01 -16.97 -13.43
N GLY A 226 0.54 -15.89 -12.88
CA GLY A 226 1.68 -15.91 -11.99
C GLY A 226 1.33 -16.33 -10.56
N THR A 227 2.30 -16.25 -9.67
CA THR A 227 2.18 -16.67 -8.26
C THR A 227 3.10 -15.90 -7.34
N TYR A 228 2.62 -15.64 -6.11
CA TYR A 228 3.46 -15.32 -4.96
C TYR A 228 3.35 -16.44 -3.92
N ASP A 229 4.49 -16.78 -3.34
CA ASP A 229 4.51 -17.57 -2.11
C ASP A 229 4.32 -16.66 -0.89
N ALA A 230 3.94 -17.26 0.24
CA ALA A 230 3.88 -16.53 1.51
C ALA A 230 5.20 -15.80 1.84
N ALA A 231 6.34 -16.32 1.40
CA ALA A 231 7.66 -15.68 1.58
C ALA A 231 7.75 -14.32 0.85
N ASP A 232 7.19 -14.21 -0.35
CA ASP A 232 7.15 -12.93 -1.10
C ASP A 232 6.27 -11.90 -0.39
N ILE A 233 5.08 -12.35 0.08
CA ILE A 233 4.14 -11.49 0.81
C ILE A 233 4.75 -11.07 2.16
N ASN A 234 5.45 -11.97 2.83
CA ASN A 234 6.15 -11.69 4.09
C ASN A 234 7.28 -10.68 3.90
N TYR A 235 8.01 -10.75 2.78
CA TYR A 235 8.99 -9.71 2.44
C TYR A 235 8.34 -8.31 2.39
N VAL A 236 7.20 -8.18 1.72
CA VAL A 236 6.47 -6.91 1.65
C VAL A 236 5.98 -6.48 3.03
N THR A 237 5.43 -7.41 3.83
CA THR A 237 4.97 -7.15 5.19
C THR A 237 6.10 -6.68 6.09
N ASP A 238 7.26 -7.36 6.06
CA ASP A 238 8.43 -7.02 6.86
C ASP A 238 9.00 -5.64 6.44
N TYR A 239 9.04 -5.36 5.13
CA TYR A 239 9.48 -4.06 4.59
C TYR A 239 8.58 -2.90 5.04
N LEU A 240 7.26 -3.06 4.89
CA LEU A 240 6.28 -2.07 5.33
C LEU A 240 6.31 -1.87 6.84
N SER A 241 6.43 -2.96 7.61
CA SER A 241 6.54 -2.91 9.08
C SER A 241 7.75 -2.10 9.52
N LYS A 242 8.89 -2.26 8.83
CA LYS A 242 10.09 -1.46 9.11
C LYS A 242 9.82 0.02 8.81
N ILE A 243 9.25 0.37 7.66
CA ILE A 243 8.91 1.77 7.32
C ILE A 243 7.98 2.39 8.37
N VAL A 244 6.94 1.67 8.79
CA VAL A 244 5.99 2.13 9.80
C VAL A 244 6.69 2.42 11.13
N LYS A 245 7.55 1.52 11.59
CA LYS A 245 8.30 1.67 12.85
C LYS A 245 9.30 2.82 12.79
N ASP A 246 10.11 2.86 11.74
CA ASP A 246 11.18 3.85 11.58
C ASP A 246 10.64 5.30 11.48
N ASN A 247 9.42 5.46 10.94
CA ASN A 247 8.82 6.78 10.71
C ASN A 247 7.61 7.06 11.62
N ASN A 248 7.34 6.22 12.61
CA ASN A 248 6.20 6.32 13.53
C ASN A 248 4.86 6.56 12.81
N LEU A 249 4.56 5.75 11.79
CA LEU A 249 3.38 5.88 10.95
C LEU A 249 2.21 5.06 11.51
N PRO A 250 0.96 5.38 11.11
CA PRO A 250 -0.16 4.45 11.22
C PRO A 250 0.08 3.21 10.36
N PRO A 251 -0.64 2.10 10.61
CA PRO A 251 -0.49 0.87 9.84
C PRO A 251 -0.70 1.08 8.35
N LYS A 252 0.10 0.39 7.54
CA LYS A 252 -0.10 0.31 6.09
C LYS A 252 -1.11 -0.76 5.74
N ILE A 253 -1.84 -0.56 4.64
CA ILE A 253 -2.66 -1.62 4.04
C ILE A 253 -1.85 -2.25 2.90
N LEU A 254 -1.80 -3.59 2.89
CA LEU A 254 -1.25 -4.41 1.82
C LEU A 254 -2.40 -5.14 1.13
N VAL A 255 -2.69 -4.80 -0.12
CA VAL A 255 -3.67 -5.49 -0.96
C VAL A 255 -2.95 -6.57 -1.77
N VAL A 256 -3.41 -7.83 -1.65
CA VAL A 256 -2.90 -8.97 -2.41
C VAL A 256 -4.02 -9.44 -3.34
N HIS A 257 -3.85 -9.25 -4.64
CA HIS A 257 -4.82 -9.66 -5.67
C HIS A 257 -4.88 -11.18 -5.78
N ARG A 258 -6.10 -11.74 -5.91
CA ARG A 258 -6.26 -13.19 -6.01
C ARG A 258 -7.61 -13.58 -6.64
N PHE A 259 -7.57 -14.42 -7.66
CA PHE A 259 -8.77 -15.02 -8.25
C PHE A 259 -8.61 -16.53 -8.58
N THR A 260 -7.43 -17.10 -8.31
CA THR A 260 -7.21 -18.54 -8.32
C THR A 260 -6.46 -18.97 -7.07
N GLN A 261 -6.52 -20.27 -6.75
CA GLN A 261 -5.82 -20.80 -5.61
C GLN A 261 -4.30 -20.69 -5.77
N ALA A 262 -3.78 -20.99 -6.96
CA ALA A 262 -2.34 -21.02 -7.23
C ALA A 262 -1.67 -19.64 -7.24
N MET A 263 -2.44 -18.56 -7.31
CA MET A 263 -1.87 -17.20 -7.22
C MET A 263 -1.21 -16.91 -5.88
N VAL A 264 -1.65 -17.57 -4.80
CA VAL A 264 -1.03 -17.43 -3.48
C VAL A 264 -0.81 -18.82 -2.89
N THR A 265 0.46 -19.19 -2.69
CA THR A 265 0.83 -20.48 -2.08
C THR A 265 1.21 -20.29 -0.61
N ASN A 266 1.05 -21.36 0.18
CA ASN A 266 1.42 -21.38 1.60
C ASN A 266 0.75 -20.27 2.45
N TYR A 267 -0.50 -19.88 2.14
CA TYR A 267 -1.18 -18.74 2.76
C TYR A 267 -1.17 -18.76 4.30
N LYS A 268 -1.14 -19.95 4.92
CA LYS A 268 -1.07 -20.11 6.38
C LYS A 268 0.22 -19.56 6.99
N ASN A 269 1.29 -19.43 6.17
CA ASN A 269 2.58 -18.93 6.58
C ASN A 269 2.71 -17.40 6.39
N ILE A 270 1.64 -16.73 5.94
CA ILE A 270 1.63 -15.27 5.83
C ILE A 270 1.65 -14.65 7.22
N LYS A 271 2.69 -13.86 7.50
CA LYS A 271 2.87 -13.16 8.77
C LYS A 271 1.91 -11.98 8.88
N LYS A 272 1.31 -11.82 10.05
CA LYS A 272 0.50 -10.67 10.43
C LYS A 272 1.25 -9.86 11.47
N THR A 273 1.33 -8.55 11.29
CA THR A 273 2.04 -7.63 12.18
C THR A 273 1.13 -6.47 12.58
N PRO A 274 1.39 -5.79 13.71
CA PRO A 274 0.61 -4.61 14.09
C PRO A 274 0.72 -3.45 13.09
N GLU A 275 1.78 -3.43 12.30
CA GLU A 275 2.11 -2.35 11.35
C GLU A 275 1.46 -2.51 9.98
N VAL A 276 0.95 -3.72 9.65
CA VAL A 276 0.42 -3.99 8.30
C VAL A 276 -0.92 -4.71 8.37
N GLN A 277 -1.91 -4.15 7.67
CA GLN A 277 -3.23 -4.72 7.51
C GLN A 277 -3.33 -5.38 6.13
N ILE A 278 -3.42 -6.71 6.09
CA ILE A 278 -3.39 -7.50 4.85
C ILE A 278 -4.81 -7.73 4.34
N VAL A 279 -5.06 -7.36 3.09
CA VAL A 279 -6.33 -7.61 2.38
C VAL A 279 -6.10 -8.67 1.31
N MET A 280 -6.74 -9.84 1.45
CA MET A 280 -6.84 -10.81 0.35
C MET A 280 -7.97 -10.36 -0.57
N HIS A 281 -7.62 -9.90 -1.75
CA HIS A 281 -8.52 -9.19 -2.65
C HIS A 281 -9.01 -10.09 -3.78
N MET A 282 -10.30 -10.42 -3.80
CA MET A 282 -10.94 -11.17 -4.88
C MET A 282 -10.94 -10.32 -6.16
N ASP A 283 -10.12 -10.70 -7.14
CA ASP A 283 -9.85 -9.94 -8.37
C ASP A 283 -10.40 -10.61 -9.65
N GLY A 284 -11.29 -11.57 -9.53
CA GLY A 284 -11.91 -12.22 -10.68
C GLY A 284 -13.04 -11.38 -11.31
N TRP A 285 -13.15 -11.40 -12.64
CA TRP A 285 -14.28 -10.81 -13.35
C TRP A 285 -15.31 -11.87 -13.80
N GLY A 286 -16.53 -11.43 -14.02
CA GLY A 286 -17.62 -12.27 -14.49
C GLY A 286 -18.97 -11.94 -13.85
N GLU A 287 -19.94 -12.79 -14.11
CA GLU A 287 -21.27 -12.69 -13.54
C GLU A 287 -21.27 -12.86 -12.00
N PRO A 288 -22.31 -12.37 -11.30
CA PRO A 288 -22.37 -12.36 -9.85
C PRO A 288 -22.12 -13.72 -9.18
N ALA A 289 -22.68 -14.81 -9.71
CA ALA A 289 -22.54 -16.13 -9.13
C ALA A 289 -21.10 -16.63 -9.17
N LYS A 290 -20.41 -16.48 -10.31
CA LYS A 290 -19.00 -16.82 -10.47
C LYS A 290 -18.12 -16.04 -9.51
N LYS A 291 -18.33 -14.74 -9.39
CA LYS A 291 -17.55 -13.87 -8.51
C LYS A 291 -17.73 -14.24 -7.04
N MET A 292 -18.97 -14.47 -6.60
CA MET A 292 -19.24 -14.94 -5.24
C MET A 292 -18.65 -16.34 -4.99
N GLY A 293 -18.66 -17.22 -6.01
CA GLY A 293 -17.97 -18.50 -5.95
C GLY A 293 -16.46 -18.35 -5.78
N THR A 294 -15.81 -17.49 -6.57
CA THR A 294 -14.37 -17.17 -6.46
C THR A 294 -14.04 -16.63 -5.06
N TYR A 295 -14.85 -15.70 -4.54
CA TYR A 295 -14.71 -15.18 -3.18
C TYR A 295 -14.78 -16.29 -2.13
N LYS A 296 -15.80 -17.17 -2.23
CA LYS A 296 -15.98 -18.30 -1.31
C LYS A 296 -14.80 -19.27 -1.34
N TYR A 297 -14.35 -19.67 -2.53
CA TYR A 297 -13.36 -20.74 -2.66
C TYR A 297 -11.92 -20.31 -2.43
N PHE A 298 -11.56 -19.07 -2.78
CA PHE A 298 -10.16 -18.64 -2.76
C PHE A 298 -9.87 -17.55 -1.71
N ILE A 299 -10.90 -16.86 -1.21
CA ILE A 299 -10.73 -15.83 -0.19
C ILE A 299 -11.26 -16.29 1.17
N HIS A 300 -12.55 -16.62 1.26
CA HIS A 300 -13.16 -17.07 2.51
C HIS A 300 -12.56 -18.39 3.01
N ALA A 301 -12.32 -19.35 2.11
CA ALA A 301 -11.81 -20.67 2.50
C ALA A 301 -10.36 -20.64 3.00
N GLU A 302 -9.59 -19.62 2.65
CA GLU A 302 -8.18 -19.44 2.99
C GLU A 302 -7.96 -18.11 3.71
N PRO A 303 -8.36 -17.98 4.99
CA PRO A 303 -8.35 -16.73 5.73
C PRO A 303 -6.93 -16.23 6.02
N VAL A 304 -6.72 -14.93 5.85
CA VAL A 304 -5.47 -14.25 6.25
C VAL A 304 -5.76 -13.17 7.29
N GLN A 305 -6.40 -12.03 6.90
CA GLN A 305 -6.74 -10.99 7.86
C GLN A 305 -8.01 -10.23 7.47
N PHE A 306 -8.01 -9.54 6.34
CA PHE A 306 -9.17 -8.86 5.79
C PHE A 306 -9.44 -9.34 4.37
N THR A 307 -10.65 -9.08 3.88
CA THR A 307 -11.03 -9.44 2.51
C THR A 307 -11.34 -8.20 1.69
N GLY A 308 -11.10 -8.32 0.37
CA GLY A 308 -11.50 -7.33 -0.60
C GLY A 308 -12.24 -7.93 -1.78
N PHE A 309 -12.92 -7.07 -2.57
CA PHE A 309 -13.71 -7.49 -3.70
C PHE A 309 -13.61 -6.48 -4.85
N LYS A 310 -13.27 -6.95 -6.04
CA LYS A 310 -13.16 -6.13 -7.26
C LYS A 310 -14.44 -6.18 -8.08
N LEU A 311 -14.81 -5.04 -8.64
CA LEU A 311 -15.95 -4.85 -9.51
C LEU A 311 -15.49 -4.22 -10.82
N PHE A 312 -15.91 -4.80 -11.96
CA PHE A 312 -15.50 -4.35 -13.28
C PHE A 312 -16.69 -3.77 -14.04
N TYR A 313 -16.68 -2.47 -14.28
CA TYR A 313 -17.77 -1.76 -14.97
C TYR A 313 -18.13 -2.35 -16.35
N LYS A 314 -17.15 -2.96 -17.03
CA LYS A 314 -17.34 -3.52 -18.38
C LYS A 314 -17.34 -5.05 -18.36
N ASN A 315 -16.39 -5.65 -17.66
CA ASN A 315 -16.17 -7.08 -17.77
C ASN A 315 -17.23 -7.90 -17.03
N ASP A 316 -17.76 -7.39 -15.93
CA ASP A 316 -18.81 -8.09 -15.17
C ASP A 316 -20.17 -8.10 -15.91
N LEU A 317 -20.31 -7.25 -16.93
CA LEU A 317 -21.53 -7.17 -17.76
C LEU A 317 -21.48 -8.10 -18.99
N LYS A 318 -20.38 -8.80 -19.27
CA LYS A 318 -20.23 -9.61 -20.49
C LYS A 318 -21.13 -10.84 -20.53
N ASN A 319 -21.39 -11.45 -19.39
CA ASN A 319 -22.20 -12.65 -19.28
C ASN A 319 -23.53 -12.39 -18.56
N PRO A 320 -24.59 -13.14 -18.86
CA PRO A 320 -25.83 -13.04 -18.11
C PRO A 320 -25.61 -13.20 -16.61
N PRO A 321 -26.32 -12.44 -15.78
CA PRO A 321 -27.44 -11.55 -16.06
C PRO A 321 -27.07 -10.11 -16.51
N HIS A 322 -25.86 -9.89 -17.05
CA HIS A 322 -25.37 -8.61 -17.56
C HIS A 322 -25.47 -7.47 -16.53
N ARG A 323 -25.19 -7.79 -15.27
CA ARG A 323 -25.16 -6.83 -14.17
C ARG A 323 -23.93 -7.01 -13.28
N MET A 324 -23.49 -5.93 -12.70
CA MET A 324 -22.49 -5.91 -11.65
C MET A 324 -23.16 -6.24 -10.29
N LEU A 325 -22.39 -6.75 -9.33
CA LEU A 325 -22.84 -6.81 -7.93
C LEU A 325 -22.96 -5.40 -7.35
N THR A 326 -24.04 -5.16 -6.59
CA THR A 326 -24.27 -3.91 -5.88
C THR A 326 -23.66 -3.95 -4.47
N PRO A 327 -23.56 -2.81 -3.77
CA PRO A 327 -23.19 -2.80 -2.36
C PRO A 327 -24.07 -3.73 -1.52
N GLU A 328 -25.42 -3.74 -1.74
CA GLU A 328 -26.37 -4.58 -1.01
C GLU A 328 -26.17 -6.08 -1.28
N ASP A 329 -25.74 -6.44 -2.48
CA ASP A 329 -25.35 -7.83 -2.79
C ASP A 329 -24.11 -8.24 -1.99
N LEU A 330 -23.12 -7.35 -1.89
CA LEU A 330 -21.84 -7.63 -1.20
C LEU A 330 -21.99 -7.56 0.34
N MET A 331 -23.02 -6.86 0.85
CA MET A 331 -23.39 -6.93 2.27
C MET A 331 -23.93 -8.32 2.70
N LYS A 332 -24.17 -9.23 1.77
CA LYS A 332 -24.50 -10.64 2.05
C LYS A 332 -23.27 -11.55 2.16
N ALA A 333 -22.09 -11.03 1.82
CA ALA A 333 -20.83 -11.80 1.89
C ALA A 333 -20.43 -12.08 3.35
N LYS A 334 -19.72 -13.19 3.55
CA LYS A 334 -19.19 -13.63 4.86
C LYS A 334 -17.71 -14.01 4.70
N PRO A 335 -16.78 -13.30 5.38
CA PRO A 335 -16.96 -12.00 6.04
C PRO A 335 -17.28 -10.88 5.04
N LEU A 336 -17.69 -9.71 5.55
CA LEU A 336 -17.88 -8.52 4.70
C LEU A 336 -16.54 -8.08 4.11
N PRO A 337 -16.45 -7.80 2.80
CA PRO A 337 -15.24 -7.21 2.23
C PRO A 337 -15.05 -5.77 2.71
N MET A 338 -13.85 -5.49 3.23
CA MET A 338 -13.49 -4.18 3.78
C MET A 338 -12.74 -3.30 2.78
N TYR A 339 -12.35 -3.86 1.64
CA TYR A 339 -11.74 -3.16 0.52
C TYR A 339 -12.49 -3.50 -0.76
N ILE A 340 -13.04 -2.47 -1.42
CA ILE A 340 -13.77 -2.61 -2.68
C ILE A 340 -13.02 -1.85 -3.76
N GLN A 341 -12.76 -2.50 -4.87
CA GLN A 341 -12.04 -1.89 -5.99
C GLN A 341 -12.90 -1.90 -7.25
N TYR A 342 -13.04 -0.75 -7.87
CA TYR A 342 -13.72 -0.59 -9.17
C TYR A 342 -12.70 -0.38 -10.28
N GLN A 343 -12.89 -1.12 -11.38
CA GLN A 343 -12.07 -1.04 -12.59
C GLN A 343 -12.91 -0.84 -13.85
#